data_8091ba23a942c7de586cc99302276b09
#
_entry.id   8091ba23a942c7de586cc99302276b09
#
_cell.length_a   1.000
_cell.length_b   1.000
_cell.length_c   1.000
_cell.angle_alpha   90.00
_cell.angle_beta   90.00
_cell.angle_gamma   90.00
#
_symmetry.space_group_name_H-M   'P 1'
#
loop_
_entity.id
_entity.type
_entity.pdbx_description
1 polymer ?
#
loop_
_entity_poly.entity_id
_entity_poly.type
_entity_poly.pdbx_seq_one_letter_code
_entity_poly.pdbx_strand_id
1 'polypeptide(L)'
;MPEEESVTPKKAKKAKKIIKVIKTVEQPLHKVNLPDFAKIRDVKEKKRRFFAFIKPAVEVENKKILTLRTEVERLIAQLTLEQPFSKEEHTLVSSLSKKYKVSKKFSLLRQLYELQLKIDIIPLALVLVQAANESAWGTSRFARIGLNFFGVWCYREGCGMVPGSRNTGAKHEVAAYSSISLGVARYLHNINTNGAYAVFRSIRGQLREQNQPLAPEILATGLVRYSERGIDYVLELTDMIRHNQHYFALYNK
;
A
#
# COMPACT_ATOMS: atom_id res chain seq x y z
N MET A 1 40.91 60.38 -50.98
CA MET A 1 40.44 59.96 -49.65
C MET A 1 38.97 59.57 -49.80
N PRO A 2 38.55 58.30 -49.81
CA PRO A 2 37.16 57.91 -49.83
C PRO A 2 36.68 57.68 -48.41
N GLU A 3 35.43 58.03 -48.16
CA GLU A 3 34.70 57.98 -46.94
C GLU A 3 34.34 56.56 -46.57
N GLU A 4 34.48 56.17 -45.25
CA GLU A 4 34.02 54.89 -44.68
C GLU A 4 32.53 54.98 -44.37
N GLU A 5 31.74 54.13 -45.07
CA GLU A 5 30.34 53.88 -44.71
C GLU A 5 30.28 52.93 -43.54
N SER A 6 29.67 53.41 -42.43
CA SER A 6 29.39 52.57 -41.25
C SER A 6 28.15 51.69 -41.46
N VAL A 7 28.34 50.39 -41.52
CA VAL A 7 27.26 49.40 -41.59
C VAL A 7 26.81 49.01 -40.16
N THR A 8 25.60 49.44 -39.80
CA THR A 8 24.95 49.04 -38.56
C THR A 8 24.41 47.58 -38.66
N PRO A 9 24.59 46.71 -37.64
CA PRO A 9 24.10 45.34 -37.71
C PRO A 9 22.60 45.26 -37.44
N LYS A 10 21.85 44.66 -38.35
CA LYS A 10 20.42 44.34 -38.23
C LYS A 10 20.19 43.37 -37.09
N LYS A 11 19.37 43.74 -36.09
CA LYS A 11 18.87 42.88 -35.01
C LYS A 11 18.04 41.73 -35.58
N ALA A 12 18.57 40.53 -35.57
CA ALA A 12 17.82 39.32 -35.86
C ALA A 12 16.82 39.02 -34.71
N LYS A 13 15.53 39.16 -34.97
CA LYS A 13 14.46 38.73 -34.08
C LYS A 13 14.46 37.21 -33.98
N LYS A 14 14.95 36.64 -32.87
CA LYS A 14 14.78 35.20 -32.53
C LYS A 14 13.29 34.93 -32.27
N ALA A 15 12.63 34.29 -33.21
CA ALA A 15 11.31 33.74 -33.02
C ALA A 15 11.38 32.57 -31.98
N LYS A 16 10.87 32.78 -30.76
CA LYS A 16 10.70 31.72 -29.78
C LYS A 16 9.59 30.76 -30.27
N LYS A 17 9.98 29.60 -30.77
CA LYS A 17 9.06 28.51 -31.12
C LYS A 17 8.46 27.98 -29.83
N ILE A 18 7.21 28.37 -29.52
CA ILE A 18 6.45 27.81 -28.38
C ILE A 18 6.07 26.39 -28.77
N ILE A 19 6.84 25.41 -28.32
CA ILE A 19 6.45 24.00 -28.42
C ILE A 19 5.33 23.80 -27.41
N LYS A 20 4.08 23.77 -27.86
CA LYS A 20 2.95 23.28 -27.09
C LYS A 20 3.21 21.79 -26.80
N VAL A 21 3.67 21.48 -25.59
CA VAL A 21 3.74 20.11 -25.11
C VAL A 21 2.30 19.64 -24.96
N ILE A 22 1.81 18.91 -25.95
CA ILE A 22 0.52 18.20 -25.85
C ILE A 22 0.75 17.11 -24.80
N LYS A 23 0.27 17.34 -23.55
CA LYS A 23 0.20 16.29 -22.54
C LYS A 23 -0.75 15.22 -23.08
N THR A 24 -0.20 14.15 -23.61
CA THR A 24 -0.99 12.96 -23.93
C THR A 24 -1.70 12.51 -22.65
N VAL A 25 -3.02 12.45 -22.69
CA VAL A 25 -3.82 11.97 -21.56
C VAL A 25 -3.49 10.49 -21.37
N GLU A 26 -2.87 10.18 -20.27
CA GLU A 26 -2.44 8.83 -19.91
C GLU A 26 -3.69 7.99 -19.64
N GLN A 27 -3.82 6.85 -20.32
CA GLN A 27 -4.98 5.98 -20.19
C GLN A 27 -4.85 5.08 -18.94
N PRO A 28 -5.95 4.80 -18.23
CA PRO A 28 -5.96 3.85 -17.14
C PRO A 28 -5.50 2.46 -17.58
N LEU A 29 -4.65 1.81 -16.77
CA LEU A 29 -4.18 0.43 -16.96
C LEU A 29 -5.19 -0.61 -16.40
N HIS A 30 -6.41 -0.19 -16.11
CA HIS A 30 -7.48 -1.01 -15.52
C HIS A 30 -8.84 -0.68 -16.14
N LYS A 31 -9.82 -1.56 -15.91
CA LYS A 31 -11.22 -1.39 -16.36
C LYS A 31 -12.18 -1.02 -15.20
N VAL A 32 -11.64 -0.70 -14.03
CA VAL A 32 -12.44 -0.33 -12.85
C VAL A 32 -13.05 1.04 -13.07
N ASN A 33 -14.35 1.19 -12.81
CA ASN A 33 -15.02 2.48 -12.80
C ASN A 33 -14.63 3.26 -11.54
N LEU A 34 -13.52 4.00 -11.63
CA LEU A 34 -12.98 4.80 -10.54
C LEU A 34 -13.70 6.14 -10.46
N PRO A 35 -14.29 6.52 -9.30
CA PRO A 35 -14.84 7.85 -9.13
C PRO A 35 -13.80 8.95 -9.37
N ASP A 36 -14.17 10.01 -10.05
CA ASP A 36 -13.31 11.17 -10.24
C ASP A 36 -13.26 12.01 -8.94
N PHE A 37 -12.45 11.55 -8.00
CA PHE A 37 -12.29 12.20 -6.71
C PHE A 37 -11.80 13.65 -6.82
N ALA A 38 -11.13 14.03 -7.92
CA ALA A 38 -10.67 15.39 -8.12
C ALA A 38 -11.83 16.37 -8.37
N LYS A 39 -12.91 15.91 -8.96
CA LYS A 39 -14.10 16.73 -9.22
C LYS A 39 -15.01 16.92 -8.00
N ILE A 40 -14.85 16.12 -6.96
CA ILE A 40 -15.68 16.24 -5.76
C ILE A 40 -15.15 17.41 -4.92
N ARG A 41 -15.88 18.53 -4.92
CA ARG A 41 -15.50 19.76 -4.21
C ARG A 41 -15.78 19.69 -2.71
N ASP A 42 -16.89 19.09 -2.32
CA ASP A 42 -17.23 18.90 -0.90
C ASP A 42 -16.28 17.88 -0.26
N VAL A 43 -15.56 18.32 0.78
CA VAL A 43 -14.54 17.51 1.44
C VAL A 43 -15.15 16.31 2.18
N LYS A 44 -16.31 16.48 2.82
CA LYS A 44 -16.98 15.41 3.56
C LYS A 44 -17.45 14.33 2.60
N GLU A 45 -18.06 14.74 1.48
CA GLU A 45 -18.52 13.82 0.45
C GLU A 45 -17.35 13.10 -0.24
N LYS A 46 -16.23 13.79 -0.51
CA LYS A 46 -15.02 13.16 -1.05
C LYS A 46 -14.52 12.06 -0.12
N LYS A 47 -14.39 12.35 1.18
CA LYS A 47 -13.96 11.37 2.19
C LYS A 47 -14.90 10.18 2.25
N ARG A 48 -16.20 10.43 2.33
CA ARG A 48 -17.24 9.40 2.37
C ARG A 48 -17.14 8.47 1.16
N ARG A 49 -17.08 9.01 -0.06
CA ARG A 49 -16.98 8.22 -1.30
C ARG A 49 -15.65 7.47 -1.39
N PHE A 50 -14.55 8.10 -0.98
CA PHE A 50 -13.25 7.44 -1.01
C PHE A 50 -13.22 6.22 -0.09
N PHE A 51 -13.63 6.38 1.16
CA PHE A 51 -13.66 5.27 2.10
C PHE A 51 -14.63 4.18 1.67
N ALA A 52 -15.84 4.53 1.22
CA ALA A 52 -16.80 3.57 0.70
C ALA A 52 -16.27 2.79 -0.52
N PHE A 53 -15.40 3.40 -1.32
CA PHE A 53 -14.81 2.77 -2.51
C PHE A 53 -13.69 1.77 -2.16
N ILE A 54 -12.84 2.07 -1.17
CA ILE A 54 -11.71 1.20 -0.79
C ILE A 54 -12.13 0.11 0.20
N LYS A 55 -13.03 0.42 1.13
CA LYS A 55 -13.43 -0.45 2.24
C LYS A 55 -13.76 -1.89 1.84
N PRO A 56 -14.63 -2.18 0.83
CA PRO A 56 -15.02 -3.55 0.51
C PRO A 56 -13.82 -4.44 0.15
N ALA A 57 -12.81 -3.86 -0.53
CA ALA A 57 -11.59 -4.59 -0.86
C ALA A 57 -10.77 -4.94 0.38
N VAL A 58 -10.68 -4.03 1.35
CA VAL A 58 -9.97 -4.26 2.61
C VAL A 58 -10.66 -5.36 3.43
N GLU A 59 -11.99 -5.31 3.53
CA GLU A 59 -12.77 -6.31 4.28
C GLU A 59 -12.62 -7.72 3.67
N VAL A 60 -12.71 -7.82 2.35
CA VAL A 60 -12.52 -9.09 1.64
C VAL A 60 -11.12 -9.66 1.87
N GLU A 61 -10.08 -8.85 1.75
CA GLU A 61 -8.71 -9.33 1.91
C GLU A 61 -8.37 -9.65 3.37
N ASN A 62 -8.85 -8.84 4.34
CA ASN A 62 -8.72 -9.15 5.75
C ASN A 62 -9.45 -10.45 6.14
N LYS A 63 -10.65 -10.70 5.58
CA LYS A 63 -11.37 -11.96 5.79
C LYS A 63 -10.56 -13.18 5.33
N LYS A 64 -9.95 -13.10 4.14
CA LYS A 64 -9.05 -14.17 3.64
C LYS A 64 -7.86 -14.40 4.57
N ILE A 65 -7.27 -13.33 5.10
CA ILE A 65 -6.15 -13.42 6.05
C ILE A 65 -6.60 -14.07 7.36
N LEU A 66 -7.77 -13.71 7.89
CA LEU A 66 -8.31 -14.33 9.11
C LEU A 66 -8.57 -15.83 8.92
N THR A 67 -9.13 -16.24 7.79
CA THR A 67 -9.31 -17.68 7.48
C THR A 67 -7.96 -18.41 7.49
N LEU A 68 -6.92 -17.84 6.88
CA LEU A 68 -5.58 -18.44 6.91
C LEU A 68 -4.98 -18.45 8.33
N ARG A 69 -5.22 -17.41 9.12
CA ARG A 69 -4.77 -17.34 10.51
C ARG A 69 -5.41 -18.42 11.36
N THR A 70 -6.73 -18.59 11.27
CA THR A 70 -7.45 -19.66 11.98
C THR A 70 -6.88 -21.05 11.65
N GLU A 71 -6.53 -21.29 10.40
CA GLU A 71 -5.92 -22.55 9.99
C GLU A 71 -4.51 -22.74 10.60
N VAL A 72 -3.69 -21.68 10.65
CA VAL A 72 -2.37 -21.74 11.31
C VAL A 72 -2.54 -22.00 12.81
N GLU A 73 -3.50 -21.35 13.47
CA GLU A 73 -3.80 -21.54 14.89
C GLU A 73 -4.28 -22.99 15.18
N ARG A 74 -5.11 -23.56 14.31
CA ARG A 74 -5.50 -24.97 14.37
C ARG A 74 -4.30 -25.90 14.29
N LEU A 75 -3.38 -25.65 13.35
CA LEU A 75 -2.15 -26.44 13.19
C LEU A 75 -1.20 -26.31 14.39
N ILE A 76 -1.12 -25.14 15.01
CA ILE A 76 -0.36 -24.97 16.25
C ILE A 76 -0.96 -25.86 17.36
N ALA A 77 -2.28 -25.77 17.55
CA ALA A 77 -2.97 -26.57 18.55
C ALA A 77 -2.79 -28.09 18.32
N GLN A 78 -2.92 -28.55 17.07
CA GLN A 78 -2.70 -29.93 16.68
C GLN A 78 -1.28 -30.40 17.03
N LEU A 79 -0.26 -29.60 16.70
CA LEU A 79 1.13 -29.92 16.99
C LEU A 79 1.44 -29.92 18.50
N THR A 80 0.81 -29.02 19.26
CA THR A 80 0.94 -28.94 20.73
C THR A 80 0.33 -30.20 21.42
N LEU A 81 -0.68 -30.77 20.81
CA LEU A 81 -1.29 -32.05 21.26
C LEU A 81 -0.56 -33.27 20.73
N GLU A 82 0.64 -33.11 20.17
CA GLU A 82 1.49 -34.17 19.60
C GLU A 82 0.77 -35.01 18.49
N GLN A 83 -0.24 -34.42 17.85
CA GLN A 83 -0.95 -35.06 16.75
C GLN A 83 -0.15 -34.90 15.44
N PRO A 84 0.02 -36.00 14.68
CA PRO A 84 0.79 -35.95 13.44
C PRO A 84 0.09 -35.13 12.35
N PHE A 85 0.88 -34.46 11.52
CA PHE A 85 0.38 -33.76 10.36
C PHE A 85 0.20 -34.68 9.17
N SER A 86 -0.86 -34.43 8.41
CA SER A 86 -1.06 -35.05 7.11
C SER A 86 -0.06 -34.49 6.08
N LYS A 87 0.05 -35.15 4.95
CA LYS A 87 0.88 -34.69 3.83
C LYS A 87 0.42 -33.34 3.29
N GLU A 88 -0.89 -33.10 3.27
CA GLU A 88 -1.54 -31.86 2.85
C GLU A 88 -1.19 -30.71 3.80
N GLU A 89 -1.20 -30.96 5.11
CA GLU A 89 -0.85 -29.99 6.14
C GLU A 89 0.63 -29.58 6.06
N HIS A 90 1.53 -30.53 5.87
CA HIS A 90 2.94 -30.24 5.61
C HIS A 90 3.13 -29.39 4.35
N THR A 91 2.39 -29.69 3.29
CA THR A 91 2.42 -28.94 2.02
C THR A 91 1.89 -27.53 2.22
N LEU A 92 0.81 -27.36 2.99
CA LEU A 92 0.25 -26.06 3.33
C LEU A 92 1.27 -25.21 4.10
N VAL A 93 1.86 -25.74 5.18
CA VAL A 93 2.88 -25.01 5.96
C VAL A 93 4.07 -24.61 5.09
N SER A 94 4.55 -25.51 4.23
CA SER A 94 5.65 -25.22 3.30
C SER A 94 5.29 -24.09 2.31
N SER A 95 4.08 -24.11 1.76
CA SER A 95 3.60 -23.08 0.83
C SER A 95 3.43 -21.71 1.50
N LEU A 96 2.83 -21.69 2.70
CA LEU A 96 2.68 -20.49 3.51
C LEU A 96 4.04 -19.94 3.94
N SER A 97 4.97 -20.80 4.39
CA SER A 97 6.33 -20.37 4.75
C SER A 97 7.03 -19.70 3.58
N LYS A 98 6.92 -20.24 2.38
CA LYS A 98 7.45 -19.61 1.16
C LYS A 98 6.77 -18.25 0.89
N LYS A 99 5.44 -18.20 0.93
CA LYS A 99 4.64 -16.99 0.66
C LYS A 99 4.92 -15.88 1.66
N TYR A 100 5.01 -16.22 2.96
CA TYR A 100 5.20 -15.25 4.05
C TYR A 100 6.67 -15.08 4.47
N LYS A 101 7.60 -15.61 3.69
CA LYS A 101 9.05 -15.48 3.92
C LYS A 101 9.47 -15.95 5.32
N VAL A 102 9.00 -17.14 5.71
CA VAL A 102 9.42 -17.85 6.91
C VAL A 102 10.52 -18.85 6.52
N SER A 103 11.57 -18.92 7.33
CA SER A 103 12.70 -19.80 7.05
C SER A 103 12.33 -21.26 7.22
N LYS A 104 12.59 -22.06 6.19
CA LYS A 104 12.41 -23.53 6.26
C LYS A 104 13.44 -24.23 7.15
N LYS A 105 14.47 -23.53 7.62
CA LYS A 105 15.46 -24.06 8.57
C LYS A 105 14.93 -24.10 10.00
N PHE A 106 13.84 -23.42 10.29
CA PHE A 106 13.19 -23.47 11.60
C PHE A 106 12.46 -24.81 11.81
N SER A 107 12.35 -25.23 13.08
CA SER A 107 11.46 -26.35 13.43
C SER A 107 10.02 -26.05 12.98
N LEU A 108 9.21 -27.10 12.81
CA LEU A 108 7.83 -26.94 12.36
C LEU A 108 7.03 -26.01 13.27
N LEU A 109 7.16 -26.18 14.59
CA LEU A 109 6.51 -25.32 15.57
C LEU A 109 6.93 -23.85 15.43
N ARG A 110 8.23 -23.59 15.26
CA ARG A 110 8.73 -22.23 15.07
C ARG A 110 8.23 -21.65 13.74
N GLN A 111 8.14 -22.43 12.67
CA GLN A 111 7.56 -21.96 11.40
C GLN A 111 6.11 -21.52 11.60
N LEU A 112 5.32 -22.27 12.34
CA LEU A 112 3.91 -21.97 12.63
C LEU A 112 3.76 -20.69 13.45
N TYR A 113 4.54 -20.48 14.51
CA TYR A 113 4.50 -19.22 15.28
C TYR A 113 4.95 -18.01 14.45
N GLU A 114 5.98 -18.16 13.62
CA GLU A 114 6.36 -17.10 12.68
C GLU A 114 5.28 -16.79 11.65
N LEU A 115 4.56 -17.83 11.18
CA LEU A 115 3.39 -17.66 10.31
C LEU A 115 2.25 -16.96 11.03
N GLN A 116 1.94 -17.35 12.27
CA GLN A 116 0.91 -16.71 13.09
C GLN A 116 1.19 -15.22 13.31
N LEU A 117 2.45 -14.84 13.55
CA LEU A 117 2.86 -13.44 13.69
C LEU A 117 2.69 -12.65 12.39
N LYS A 118 2.91 -13.28 11.23
CA LYS A 118 2.86 -12.65 9.91
C LYS A 118 1.46 -12.68 9.27
N ILE A 119 0.68 -13.73 9.51
CA ILE A 119 -0.66 -13.90 8.95
C ILE A 119 -1.67 -13.30 9.91
N ASP A 120 -1.86 -11.99 9.82
CA ASP A 120 -2.88 -11.29 10.59
C ASP A 120 -3.34 -10.03 9.86
N ILE A 121 -4.52 -9.54 10.24
CA ILE A 121 -5.16 -8.37 9.65
C ILE A 121 -4.42 -7.07 9.98
N ILE A 122 -4.71 -6.06 9.18
CA ILE A 122 -4.45 -4.67 9.51
C ILE A 122 -5.80 -4.00 9.73
N PRO A 123 -6.02 -3.26 10.84
CA PRO A 123 -7.30 -2.60 11.11
C PRO A 123 -7.79 -1.77 9.93
N LEU A 124 -9.08 -1.88 9.63
CA LEU A 124 -9.72 -1.19 8.51
C LEU A 124 -9.39 0.31 8.51
N ALA A 125 -9.55 0.98 9.65
CA ALA A 125 -9.29 2.42 9.78
C ALA A 125 -7.85 2.79 9.35
N LEU A 126 -6.85 2.00 9.78
CA LEU A 126 -5.45 2.23 9.44
C LEU A 126 -5.20 2.06 7.93
N VAL A 127 -5.75 1.01 7.33
CA VAL A 127 -5.61 0.79 5.88
C VAL A 127 -6.25 1.92 5.08
N LEU A 128 -7.45 2.36 5.50
CA LEU A 128 -8.19 3.42 4.81
C LEU A 128 -7.47 4.77 4.88
N VAL A 129 -6.91 5.14 6.04
CA VAL A 129 -6.19 6.42 6.16
C VAL A 129 -4.84 6.37 5.42
N GLN A 130 -4.13 5.24 5.43
CA GLN A 130 -2.93 5.10 4.61
C GLN A 130 -3.27 5.21 3.11
N ALA A 131 -4.32 4.52 2.65
CA ALA A 131 -4.77 4.66 1.26
C ALA A 131 -5.09 6.13 0.90
N ALA A 132 -5.76 6.87 1.80
CA ALA A 132 -6.09 8.28 1.59
C ALA A 132 -4.83 9.15 1.53
N ASN A 133 -3.92 8.98 2.47
CA ASN A 133 -2.68 9.75 2.55
C ASN A 133 -1.78 9.51 1.33
N GLU A 134 -1.46 8.25 1.04
CA GLU A 134 -0.55 7.86 -0.04
C GLU A 134 -1.08 8.19 -1.44
N SER A 135 -2.40 8.20 -1.62
CA SER A 135 -3.03 8.46 -2.92
C SER A 135 -3.53 9.89 -3.11
N ALA A 136 -3.30 10.79 -2.14
CA ALA A 136 -3.93 12.10 -2.08
C ALA A 136 -5.47 11.98 -2.28
N TRP A 137 -6.12 11.12 -1.49
CA TRP A 137 -7.56 10.85 -1.59
C TRP A 137 -7.98 10.33 -2.97
N GLY A 138 -7.18 9.49 -3.59
CA GLY A 138 -7.44 8.89 -4.90
C GLY A 138 -7.20 9.82 -6.10
N THR A 139 -6.63 10.99 -5.89
CA THR A 139 -6.38 11.95 -6.98
C THR A 139 -5.00 11.80 -7.61
N SER A 140 -4.09 11.06 -6.99
CA SER A 140 -2.75 10.85 -7.52
C SER A 140 -2.77 10.11 -8.87
N ARG A 141 -1.75 10.35 -9.70
CA ARG A 141 -1.57 9.65 -10.98
C ARG A 141 -1.57 8.13 -10.78
N PHE A 142 -0.86 7.64 -9.77
CA PHE A 142 -0.71 6.21 -9.51
C PHE A 142 -2.02 5.54 -9.08
N ALA A 143 -2.85 6.24 -8.31
CA ALA A 143 -4.18 5.76 -7.95
C ALA A 143 -5.11 5.72 -9.17
N ARG A 144 -5.12 6.80 -9.99
CA ARG A 144 -6.03 6.92 -11.14
C ARG A 144 -5.68 6.01 -12.30
N ILE A 145 -4.41 5.81 -12.59
CA ILE A 145 -3.93 5.04 -13.75
C ILE A 145 -3.68 3.58 -13.39
N GLY A 146 -3.13 3.30 -12.19
CA GLY A 146 -2.65 1.98 -11.80
C GLY A 146 -3.36 1.36 -10.62
N LEU A 147 -4.44 1.94 -10.08
CA LEU A 147 -5.12 1.50 -8.84
C LEU A 147 -4.17 1.28 -7.65
N ASN A 148 -3.06 2.02 -7.63
CA ASN A 148 -2.10 1.93 -6.54
C ASN A 148 -2.34 3.05 -5.54
N PHE A 149 -3.11 2.74 -4.50
CA PHE A 149 -3.49 3.66 -3.43
C PHE A 149 -2.47 3.71 -2.28
N PHE A 150 -1.43 2.87 -2.31
CA PHE A 150 -0.50 2.68 -1.21
C PHE A 150 0.97 2.96 -1.57
N GLY A 151 1.24 3.42 -2.80
CA GLY A 151 2.61 3.67 -3.23
C GLY A 151 3.49 2.40 -3.33
N VAL A 152 2.91 1.21 -3.46
CA VAL A 152 3.67 -0.05 -3.48
C VAL A 152 4.52 -0.12 -4.74
N TRP A 153 5.81 -0.41 -4.55
CA TRP A 153 6.76 -0.54 -5.65
C TRP A 153 6.86 -1.98 -6.17
N CYS A 154 7.29 -2.09 -7.41
CA CYS A 154 7.69 -3.34 -8.03
C CYS A 154 9.03 -3.16 -8.76
N TYR A 155 9.76 -4.28 -8.96
CA TYR A 155 11.16 -4.26 -9.37
C TYR A 155 11.41 -5.04 -10.68
N ARG A 156 10.34 -5.42 -11.36
CA ARG A 156 10.40 -6.02 -12.69
C ARG A 156 9.94 -4.99 -13.70
N GLU A 157 10.70 -4.79 -14.77
CA GLU A 157 10.36 -3.88 -15.85
C GLU A 157 8.96 -4.18 -16.43
N GLY A 158 8.17 -3.14 -16.64
CA GLY A 158 6.80 -3.25 -17.12
C GLY A 158 5.78 -3.73 -16.08
N CYS A 159 6.13 -3.80 -14.79
CA CYS A 159 5.20 -4.20 -13.73
C CYS A 159 4.31 -3.06 -13.22
N GLY A 160 4.54 -1.83 -13.68
CA GLY A 160 3.79 -0.67 -13.22
C GLY A 160 4.07 0.59 -14.02
N MET A 161 4.16 1.70 -13.33
CA MET A 161 4.37 3.03 -13.91
C MET A 161 5.70 3.60 -13.45
N VAL A 162 6.44 4.18 -14.37
CA VAL A 162 7.70 4.86 -14.06
C VAL A 162 7.40 6.16 -13.30
N PRO A 163 7.96 6.38 -12.08
CA PRO A 163 7.87 7.66 -11.40
C PRO A 163 8.56 8.76 -12.18
N GLY A 164 7.94 9.95 -12.26
CA GLY A 164 8.52 11.09 -12.96
C GLY A 164 9.85 11.59 -12.36
N SER A 165 10.06 11.36 -11.06
CA SER A 165 11.27 11.73 -10.30
C SER A 165 12.26 10.56 -10.13
N ARG A 166 12.11 9.47 -10.91
CA ARG A 166 13.01 8.32 -10.78
C ARG A 166 14.44 8.69 -11.16
N ASN A 167 15.39 8.42 -10.27
CA ASN A 167 16.81 8.64 -10.52
C ASN A 167 17.30 7.83 -11.71
N THR A 168 18.26 8.39 -12.46
CA THR A 168 18.90 7.71 -13.59
C THR A 168 19.52 6.39 -13.13
N GLY A 169 19.21 5.29 -13.81
CA GLY A 169 19.68 3.95 -13.47
C GLY A 169 18.82 3.16 -12.49
N ALA A 170 17.86 3.78 -11.81
CA ALA A 170 16.91 3.05 -10.96
C ALA A 170 15.90 2.27 -11.82
N LYS A 171 15.62 1.00 -11.41
CA LYS A 171 14.75 0.08 -12.17
C LYS A 171 13.36 -0.11 -11.53
N HIS A 172 13.11 0.51 -10.36
CA HIS A 172 11.81 0.36 -9.69
C HIS A 172 10.71 1.13 -10.41
N GLU A 173 9.51 0.55 -10.38
CA GLU A 173 8.27 1.16 -10.87
C GLU A 173 7.24 1.19 -9.73
N VAL A 174 6.27 2.07 -9.81
CA VAL A 174 5.09 2.04 -8.94
C VAL A 174 4.12 1.04 -9.54
N ALA A 175 3.85 -0.04 -8.81
CA ALA A 175 3.07 -1.17 -9.31
C ALA A 175 1.69 -0.74 -9.81
N ALA A 176 1.22 -1.39 -10.89
CA ALA A 176 -0.14 -1.23 -11.39
C ALA A 176 -0.94 -2.52 -11.16
N TYR A 177 -2.23 -2.36 -10.86
CA TYR A 177 -3.14 -3.45 -10.52
C TYR A 177 -4.36 -3.45 -11.43
N SER A 178 -4.92 -4.63 -11.70
CA SER A 178 -6.16 -4.78 -12.47
C SER A 178 -7.43 -4.61 -11.60
N SER A 179 -7.29 -4.66 -10.28
CA SER A 179 -8.38 -4.44 -9.32
C SER A 179 -7.88 -3.81 -8.02
N ILE A 180 -8.79 -3.19 -7.27
CA ILE A 180 -8.51 -2.60 -5.95
C ILE A 180 -8.09 -3.70 -4.97
N SER A 181 -8.76 -4.85 -4.97
CA SER A 181 -8.43 -5.99 -4.11
C SER A 181 -6.99 -6.47 -4.30
N LEU A 182 -6.48 -6.49 -5.53
CA LEU A 182 -5.08 -6.83 -5.78
C LEU A 182 -4.12 -5.81 -5.17
N GLY A 183 -4.42 -4.52 -5.30
CA GLY A 183 -3.63 -3.46 -4.68
C GLY A 183 -3.61 -3.58 -3.15
N VAL A 184 -4.79 -3.77 -2.54
CA VAL A 184 -4.94 -4.00 -1.10
C VAL A 184 -4.21 -5.27 -0.66
N ALA A 185 -4.40 -6.40 -1.35
CA ALA A 185 -3.73 -7.66 -1.02
C ALA A 185 -2.20 -7.52 -1.03
N ARG A 186 -1.65 -6.79 -2.00
CA ARG A 186 -0.20 -6.54 -2.09
C ARG A 186 0.31 -5.64 -0.98
N TYR A 187 -0.45 -4.61 -0.63
CA TYR A 187 -0.14 -3.74 0.50
C TYR A 187 -0.16 -4.53 1.82
N LEU A 188 -1.24 -5.26 2.13
CA LEU A 188 -1.34 -6.09 3.33
C LEU A 188 -0.21 -7.12 3.41
N HIS A 189 0.10 -7.77 2.29
CA HIS A 189 1.20 -8.72 2.22
C HIS A 189 2.56 -8.05 2.46
N ASN A 190 2.78 -6.83 1.96
CA ASN A 190 4.01 -6.08 2.20
C ASN A 190 4.20 -5.79 3.69
N ILE A 191 3.19 -5.25 4.38
CA ILE A 191 3.26 -5.00 5.83
C ILE A 191 3.49 -6.31 6.61
N ASN A 192 2.87 -7.38 6.18
CA ASN A 192 2.95 -8.68 6.82
C ASN A 192 4.27 -9.43 6.60
N THR A 193 5.07 -9.06 5.59
CA THR A 193 6.28 -9.83 5.23
C THR A 193 7.58 -9.04 5.16
N ASN A 194 7.53 -7.74 4.93
CA ASN A 194 8.73 -6.92 4.80
C ASN A 194 9.38 -6.68 6.17
N GLY A 195 10.71 -6.82 6.24
CA GLY A 195 11.49 -6.62 7.45
C GLY A 195 11.34 -5.24 8.07
N ALA A 196 11.12 -4.19 7.26
CA ALA A 196 10.90 -2.82 7.73
C ALA A 196 9.71 -2.70 8.72
N TYR A 197 8.73 -3.60 8.62
CA TYR A 197 7.52 -3.59 9.46
C TYR A 197 7.53 -4.67 10.56
N ALA A 198 8.70 -5.16 10.95
CA ALA A 198 8.83 -6.13 12.04
C ALA A 198 8.26 -5.58 13.35
N VAL A 199 8.50 -4.30 13.66
CA VAL A 199 7.97 -3.63 14.86
C VAL A 199 6.45 -3.60 14.84
N PHE A 200 5.83 -3.25 13.71
CA PHE A 200 4.37 -3.30 13.56
C PHE A 200 3.81 -4.68 13.91
N ARG A 201 4.41 -5.75 13.37
CA ARG A 201 3.98 -7.12 13.64
C ARG A 201 4.19 -7.54 15.10
N SER A 202 5.28 -7.10 15.71
CA SER A 202 5.56 -7.34 17.13
C SER A 202 4.50 -6.70 18.03
N ILE A 203 4.17 -5.42 17.80
CA ILE A 203 3.10 -4.71 18.55
C ILE A 203 1.78 -5.45 18.36
N ARG A 204 1.43 -5.83 17.12
CA ARG A 204 0.19 -6.56 16.84
C ARG A 204 0.15 -7.92 17.55
N GLY A 205 1.28 -8.66 17.57
CA GLY A 205 1.41 -9.92 18.28
C GLY A 205 1.18 -9.75 19.78
N GLN A 206 1.81 -8.76 20.41
CA GLN A 206 1.62 -8.45 21.83
C GLN A 206 0.16 -8.12 22.18
N LEU A 207 -0.52 -7.31 21.35
CA LEU A 207 -1.94 -7.01 21.54
C LEU A 207 -2.79 -8.30 21.48
N ARG A 208 -2.47 -9.22 20.55
CA ARG A 208 -3.15 -10.52 20.45
C ARG A 208 -2.93 -11.40 21.67
N GLU A 209 -1.69 -11.51 22.14
CA GLU A 209 -1.32 -12.27 23.34
C GLU A 209 -2.03 -11.76 24.60
N GLN A 210 -2.20 -10.45 24.68
CA GLN A 210 -2.90 -9.77 25.77
C GLN A 210 -4.43 -9.71 25.61
N ASN A 211 -4.99 -10.31 24.56
CA ASN A 211 -6.42 -10.21 24.19
C ASN A 211 -6.91 -8.76 24.08
N GLN A 212 -6.02 -7.84 23.67
CA GLN A 212 -6.36 -6.44 23.47
C GLN A 212 -6.86 -6.19 22.04
N PRO A 213 -7.75 -5.21 21.84
CA PRO A 213 -8.15 -4.77 20.50
C PRO A 213 -6.95 -4.31 19.69
N LEU A 214 -6.96 -4.62 18.39
CA LEU A 214 -5.95 -4.11 17.46
C LEU A 214 -6.21 -2.62 17.17
N ALA A 215 -5.93 -1.77 18.16
CA ALA A 215 -6.12 -0.32 18.05
C ALA A 215 -5.27 0.26 16.91
N PRO A 216 -5.89 0.92 15.91
CA PRO A 216 -5.18 1.40 14.73
C PRO A 216 -4.11 2.44 15.05
N GLU A 217 -4.33 3.30 16.06
CA GLU A 217 -3.38 4.31 16.51
C GLU A 217 -2.13 3.69 17.15
N ILE A 218 -2.32 2.64 17.95
CA ILE A 218 -1.19 1.91 18.57
C ILE A 218 -0.39 1.23 17.47
N LEU A 219 -1.05 0.57 16.53
CA LEU A 219 -0.38 -0.11 15.43
C LEU A 219 0.34 0.86 14.47
N ALA A 220 -0.18 2.07 14.28
CA ALA A 220 0.47 3.10 13.48
C ALA A 220 1.90 3.41 13.96
N THR A 221 2.18 3.29 15.27
CA THR A 221 3.53 3.52 15.83
C THR A 221 4.59 2.56 15.27
N GLY A 222 4.17 1.38 14.80
CA GLY A 222 5.05 0.42 14.14
C GLY A 222 5.36 0.72 12.67
N LEU A 223 4.81 1.81 12.11
CA LEU A 223 4.97 2.21 10.71
C LEU A 223 5.99 3.34 10.49
N VAL A 224 6.84 3.65 11.47
CA VAL A 224 7.88 4.70 11.36
C VAL A 224 8.72 4.54 10.09
N ARG A 225 8.99 3.30 9.65
CA ARG A 225 9.77 3.00 8.44
C ARG A 225 8.94 2.95 7.14
N TYR A 226 7.67 3.32 7.19
CA TYR A 226 6.82 3.36 5.99
C TYR A 226 7.14 4.56 5.10
N SER A 227 7.46 5.68 5.72
CA SER A 227 7.80 6.93 5.06
C SER A 227 9.15 7.47 5.55
N GLU A 228 9.87 8.20 4.69
CA GLU A 228 11.09 8.94 5.07
C GLU A 228 10.81 10.00 6.15
N ARG A 229 9.55 10.42 6.30
CA ARG A 229 9.09 11.38 7.33
C ARG A 229 9.08 10.78 8.74
N GLY A 230 9.26 9.46 8.88
CA GLY A 230 9.41 8.80 10.16
C GLY A 230 8.25 9.04 11.14
N ILE A 231 8.53 9.65 12.29
CA ILE A 231 7.53 9.88 13.34
C ILE A 231 6.43 10.86 12.91
N ASP A 232 6.73 11.87 12.09
CA ASP A 232 5.73 12.83 11.61
C ASP A 232 4.66 12.14 10.76
N TYR A 233 5.05 11.11 10.01
CA TYR A 233 4.10 10.27 9.29
C TYR A 233 3.16 9.51 10.24
N VAL A 234 3.68 8.97 11.33
CA VAL A 234 2.88 8.27 12.35
C VAL A 234 1.89 9.21 13.01
N LEU A 235 2.32 10.42 13.38
CA LEU A 235 1.46 11.44 13.98
C LEU A 235 0.34 11.84 13.02
N GLU A 236 0.65 12.08 11.74
CA GLU A 236 -0.35 12.38 10.73
C GLU A 236 -1.38 11.25 10.57
N LEU A 237 -0.94 10.00 10.51
CA LEU A 237 -1.86 8.85 10.44
C LEU A 237 -2.78 8.79 11.66
N THR A 238 -2.22 8.99 12.86
CA THR A 238 -2.98 8.96 14.11
C THR A 238 -4.04 10.06 14.13
N ASP A 239 -3.70 11.27 13.71
CA ASP A 239 -4.63 12.38 13.60
C ASP A 239 -5.70 12.11 12.53
N MET A 240 -5.32 11.55 11.39
CA MET A 240 -6.27 11.15 10.35
C MET A 240 -7.25 10.08 10.85
N ILE A 241 -6.80 9.09 11.64
CA ILE A 241 -7.66 8.07 12.24
C ILE A 241 -8.70 8.76 13.15
N ARG A 242 -8.25 9.59 14.09
CA ARG A 242 -9.12 10.30 15.05
C ARG A 242 -10.16 11.18 14.37
N HIS A 243 -9.72 12.02 13.42
CA HIS A 243 -10.61 12.95 12.73
C HIS A 243 -11.63 12.27 11.81
N ASN A 244 -11.39 11.03 11.39
CA ASN A 244 -12.26 10.31 10.47
C ASN A 244 -13.01 9.14 11.11
N GLN A 245 -12.95 8.97 12.44
CA GLN A 245 -13.60 7.86 13.17
C GLN A 245 -15.06 7.64 12.79
N HIS A 246 -15.83 8.73 12.62
CA HIS A 246 -17.25 8.66 12.27
C HIS A 246 -17.49 7.98 10.90
N TYR A 247 -16.56 8.05 9.96
CA TYR A 247 -16.68 7.33 8.68
C TYR A 247 -16.46 5.83 8.84
N PHE A 248 -15.66 5.41 9.83
CA PHE A 248 -15.39 3.99 10.07
C PHE A 248 -16.52 3.34 10.87
N ALA A 249 -17.12 4.06 11.81
CA ALA A 249 -18.21 3.60 12.66
C ALA A 249 -19.54 3.38 11.88
N LEU A 250 -19.81 4.16 10.83
CA LEU A 250 -21.02 4.06 10.02
C LEU A 250 -21.23 2.69 9.36
N TYR A 251 -20.21 1.81 9.40
CA TYR A 251 -20.19 0.54 8.70
C TYR A 251 -20.05 -0.67 9.62
N ASN A 252 -20.09 -0.46 10.94
CA ASN A 252 -20.00 -1.54 11.94
C ASN A 252 -21.40 -2.00 12.46
N LYS A 253 -22.47 -1.74 11.65
CA LYS A 253 -23.82 -2.23 11.93
C LYS A 253 -24.14 -3.46 11.10
#